data_cacb08694ed818d55c1c42a6866e78ee
#
_entry.id   cacb08694ed818d55c1c42a6866e78ee
#
_cell.length_a   1.000
_cell.length_b   1.000
_cell.length_c   1.000
_cell.angle_alpha   90.00
_cell.angle_beta   90.00
_cell.angle_gamma   90.00
#
_symmetry.space_group_name_H-M   'P 1'
#
loop_
_entity.id
_entity.type
_entity.pdbx_description
1 polymer ?
#
loop_
_entity_poly.entity_id
_entity_poly.type
_entity_poly.pdbx_seq_one_letter_code
_entity_poly.pdbx_strand_id
1 'polypeptide(L)'
;WVDIIRGLEDKGFKTIPSIKTWDMCSSKYYCDQLFKQNNLRSPITVPITYSDDSERAVKEGGLKFPLILKSSSGSQTGVGVIIMESMKSLHPTVQMLSFLKPYVDLLVQEYIKIDYDIRVLVVNGEVLASMRRNVMDDDIRSNASLGAKTESIELTDLEKETAIKVSELVDGD
;
A
#
# COMPACT_ATOMS: atom_id res chain seq x y z
N TRP A 1 -9.45 16.59 -8.17
CA TRP A 1 -9.64 16.86 -6.73
C TRP A 1 -8.34 17.36 -6.09
N VAL A 2 -7.20 16.71 -6.33
CA VAL A 2 -5.90 17.08 -5.74
C VAL A 2 -5.55 18.55 -6.02
N ASP A 3 -5.73 19.03 -7.25
CA ASP A 3 -5.46 20.42 -7.61
C ASP A 3 -6.39 21.41 -6.91
N ILE A 4 -7.63 21.00 -6.61
CA ILE A 4 -8.57 21.82 -5.84
C ILE A 4 -8.10 21.95 -4.39
N ILE A 5 -7.68 20.83 -3.77
CA ILE A 5 -7.15 20.82 -2.40
C ILE A 5 -5.92 21.72 -2.33
N ARG A 6 -4.98 21.57 -3.26
CA ARG A 6 -3.78 22.41 -3.36
C ARG A 6 -4.15 23.89 -3.47
N GLY A 7 -5.08 24.25 -4.36
CA GLY A 7 -5.54 25.62 -4.52
C GLY A 7 -6.27 26.20 -3.29
N LEU A 8 -6.87 25.37 -2.46
CA LEU A 8 -7.46 25.78 -1.18
C LEU A 8 -6.37 26.07 -0.15
N GLU A 9 -5.37 25.18 -0.02
CA GLU A 9 -4.25 25.40 0.91
C GLU A 9 -3.41 26.63 0.54
N ASP A 10 -3.19 26.87 -0.76
CA ASP A 10 -2.52 28.08 -1.26
C ASP A 10 -3.25 29.39 -0.84
N LYS A 11 -4.55 29.29 -0.57
CA LYS A 11 -5.37 30.38 -0.06
C LYS A 11 -5.48 30.42 1.48
N GLY A 12 -4.72 29.56 2.17
CA GLY A 12 -4.67 29.50 3.63
C GLY A 12 -5.77 28.67 4.29
N PHE A 13 -6.56 27.89 3.53
CA PHE A 13 -7.50 26.95 4.11
C PHE A 13 -6.78 25.70 4.58
N LYS A 14 -7.12 25.19 5.77
CA LYS A 14 -6.70 23.86 6.22
C LYS A 14 -7.54 22.79 5.55
N THR A 15 -6.92 21.73 5.06
CA THR A 15 -7.58 20.56 4.49
C THR A 15 -7.21 19.30 5.27
N ILE A 16 -8.09 18.33 5.33
CA ILE A 16 -7.88 17.02 5.95
C ILE A 16 -8.27 15.94 4.95
N PRO A 17 -7.31 15.09 4.52
CA PRO A 17 -5.87 15.22 4.79
C PRO A 17 -5.26 16.42 4.09
N SER A 18 -4.09 16.87 4.56
CA SER A 18 -3.32 17.91 3.89
C SER A 18 -2.84 17.45 2.51
N ILE A 19 -2.52 18.40 1.61
CA ILE A 19 -1.95 18.04 0.31
C ILE A 19 -0.61 17.31 0.47
N LYS A 20 0.17 17.66 1.49
CA LYS A 20 1.42 17.00 1.82
C LYS A 20 1.19 15.52 2.18
N THR A 21 0.25 15.23 3.08
CA THR A 21 -0.14 13.86 3.43
C THR A 21 -0.63 13.10 2.20
N TRP A 22 -1.45 13.75 1.36
CA TRP A 22 -1.93 13.13 0.13
C TRP A 22 -0.78 12.77 -0.81
N ASP A 23 0.15 13.69 -1.08
CA ASP A 23 1.28 13.46 -1.97
C ASP A 23 2.18 12.33 -1.43
N MET A 24 2.45 12.31 -0.11
CA MET A 24 3.22 11.24 0.53
C MET A 24 2.55 9.88 0.44
N CYS A 25 1.25 9.80 0.72
CA CYS A 25 0.49 8.54 0.76
C CYS A 25 0.06 8.04 -0.63
N SER A 26 0.17 8.86 -1.68
CA SER A 26 -0.19 8.48 -3.05
C SER A 26 0.73 7.43 -3.67
N SER A 27 1.99 7.36 -3.23
CA SER A 27 2.99 6.40 -3.67
C SER A 27 3.25 5.31 -2.63
N LYS A 28 2.85 4.07 -2.94
CA LYS A 28 3.13 2.91 -2.07
C LYS A 28 4.63 2.64 -1.90
N TYR A 29 5.43 2.96 -2.93
CA TYR A 29 6.88 2.83 -2.86
C TYR A 29 7.49 3.86 -1.92
N TYR A 30 7.03 5.11 -1.99
CA TYR A 30 7.49 6.15 -1.07
C TYR A 30 7.17 5.81 0.39
N CYS A 31 5.94 5.36 0.68
CA CYS A 31 5.56 4.89 2.01
C CYS A 31 6.46 3.74 2.50
N ASP A 32 6.75 2.76 1.64
CA ASP A 32 7.66 1.66 1.99
C ASP A 32 9.06 2.16 2.36
N GLN A 33 9.63 3.10 1.59
CA GLN A 33 10.93 3.70 1.91
C GLN A 33 10.89 4.49 3.23
N LEU A 34 9.82 5.25 3.46
CA LEU A 34 9.62 6.00 4.69
C LEU A 34 9.57 5.08 5.91
N PHE A 35 8.85 3.95 5.80
CA PHE A 35 8.76 2.96 6.87
C PHE A 35 10.11 2.32 7.17
N LYS A 36 10.86 1.93 6.15
CA LYS A 36 12.23 1.38 6.30
C LYS A 36 13.17 2.35 6.99
N GLN A 37 13.17 3.62 6.59
CA GLN A 37 13.99 4.66 7.20
C GLN A 37 13.68 4.91 8.68
N ASN A 38 12.44 4.61 9.10
CA ASN A 38 11.98 4.79 10.47
C ASN A 38 11.89 3.48 11.27
N ASN A 39 12.55 2.42 10.78
CA ASN A 39 12.57 1.08 11.41
C ASN A 39 11.18 0.49 11.66
N LEU A 40 10.20 0.81 10.79
CA LEU A 40 8.90 0.15 10.77
C LEU A 40 8.97 -1.07 9.87
N ARG A 41 8.35 -2.14 10.30
CA ARG A 41 8.25 -3.36 9.51
C ARG A 41 7.35 -3.13 8.31
N SER A 42 7.85 -3.48 7.12
CA SER A 42 7.06 -3.53 5.89
C SER A 42 7.46 -4.75 5.07
N PRO A 43 6.58 -5.29 4.24
CA PRO A 43 6.93 -6.35 3.31
C PRO A 43 8.05 -5.91 2.37
N ILE A 44 8.96 -6.82 2.01
CA ILE A 44 10.00 -6.52 1.03
C ILE A 44 9.35 -6.06 -0.27
N THR A 45 9.66 -4.85 -0.70
CA THR A 45 9.05 -4.21 -1.88
C THR A 45 10.15 -3.72 -2.81
N VAL A 46 10.05 -4.09 -4.10
CA VAL A 46 10.99 -3.73 -5.15
C VAL A 46 10.25 -3.13 -6.33
N PRO A 47 10.66 -1.95 -6.83
CA PRO A 47 10.07 -1.37 -8.02
C PRO A 47 10.52 -2.11 -9.28
N ILE A 48 9.63 -2.22 -10.27
CA ILE A 48 9.92 -2.73 -11.61
C ILE A 48 9.48 -1.67 -12.62
N THR A 49 10.41 -1.22 -13.46
CA THR A 49 10.12 -0.26 -14.52
C THR A 49 9.90 -0.96 -15.85
N TYR A 50 10.69 -2.01 -16.12
CA TYR A 50 10.63 -2.78 -17.36
C TYR A 50 10.49 -4.28 -17.09
N SER A 51 9.92 -5.02 -18.03
CA SER A 51 9.76 -6.48 -17.92
C SER A 51 11.10 -7.21 -17.67
N ASP A 52 12.15 -6.75 -18.30
CA ASP A 52 13.49 -7.34 -18.22
C ASP A 52 14.12 -7.16 -16.82
N ASP A 53 13.61 -6.22 -16.02
CA ASP A 53 14.02 -6.02 -14.63
C ASP A 53 13.41 -7.06 -13.68
N SER A 54 12.40 -7.80 -14.09
CA SER A 54 11.62 -8.69 -13.21
C SER A 54 12.49 -9.74 -12.52
N GLU A 55 13.38 -10.39 -13.26
CA GLU A 55 14.26 -11.42 -12.70
C GLU A 55 15.28 -10.83 -11.72
N ARG A 56 15.87 -9.70 -12.10
CA ARG A 56 16.81 -8.97 -11.26
C ARG A 56 16.14 -8.49 -9.98
N ALA A 57 14.94 -7.91 -10.06
CA ALA A 57 14.17 -7.42 -8.92
C ALA A 57 13.87 -8.53 -7.91
N VAL A 58 13.47 -9.70 -8.38
CA VAL A 58 13.21 -10.85 -7.51
C VAL A 58 14.50 -11.36 -6.86
N LYS A 59 15.57 -11.53 -7.63
CA LYS A 59 16.84 -12.08 -7.16
C LYS A 59 17.57 -11.14 -6.21
N GLU A 60 17.78 -9.88 -6.61
CA GLU A 60 18.50 -8.89 -5.80
C GLU A 60 17.68 -8.41 -4.61
N GLY A 61 16.35 -8.37 -4.75
CA GLY A 61 15.43 -8.06 -3.64
C GLY A 61 15.29 -9.19 -2.61
N GLY A 62 15.85 -10.37 -2.87
CA GLY A 62 15.71 -11.53 -1.99
C GLY A 62 14.28 -12.07 -1.90
N LEU A 63 13.46 -11.80 -2.90
CA LEU A 63 12.05 -12.17 -2.94
C LEU A 63 11.86 -13.66 -3.27
N LYS A 64 10.81 -14.26 -2.71
CA LYS A 64 10.44 -15.67 -2.95
C LYS A 64 8.97 -15.77 -3.35
N PHE A 65 8.68 -16.61 -4.33
CA PHE A 65 7.31 -16.88 -4.75
C PHE A 65 6.50 -17.63 -3.69
N PRO A 66 5.17 -17.41 -3.58
CA PRO A 66 4.40 -16.44 -4.37
C PRO A 66 4.71 -14.97 -4.01
N LEU A 67 4.46 -14.06 -4.95
CA LEU A 67 4.70 -12.62 -4.81
C LEU A 67 3.44 -11.83 -5.14
N ILE A 68 3.38 -10.60 -4.68
CA ILE A 68 2.36 -9.63 -5.07
C ILE A 68 2.90 -8.69 -6.15
N LEU A 69 2.23 -8.61 -7.28
CA LEU A 69 2.42 -7.57 -8.28
C LEU A 69 1.33 -6.52 -8.13
N LYS A 70 1.70 -5.26 -8.03
CA LYS A 70 0.76 -4.13 -7.89
C LYS A 70 1.29 -2.85 -8.48
N SER A 71 0.41 -1.88 -8.78
CA SER A 71 0.82 -0.53 -9.16
C SER A 71 1.37 0.25 -7.95
N SER A 72 2.38 1.08 -8.17
CA SER A 72 2.94 1.98 -7.15
C SER A 72 1.94 3.04 -6.72
N SER A 73 1.21 3.60 -7.69
CA SER A 73 0.20 4.63 -7.48
C SER A 73 -1.17 4.19 -8.01
N GLY A 74 -2.22 4.91 -7.67
CA GLY A 74 -3.57 4.74 -8.24
C GLY A 74 -4.55 4.01 -7.34
N SER A 75 -4.98 2.79 -7.62
CA SER A 75 -6.13 2.15 -7.01
C SER A 75 -6.10 2.08 -5.47
N GLN A 76 -7.11 2.68 -4.84
CA GLN A 76 -7.39 2.54 -3.40
C GLN A 76 -8.37 1.39 -3.10
N THR A 77 -8.94 0.77 -4.14
CA THR A 77 -10.01 -0.24 -4.02
C THR A 77 -9.51 -1.68 -4.08
N GLY A 78 -8.18 -1.90 -4.08
CA GLY A 78 -7.57 -3.24 -4.23
C GLY A 78 -7.55 -3.75 -5.68
N VAL A 79 -8.07 -3.00 -6.65
CA VAL A 79 -7.92 -3.31 -8.07
C VAL A 79 -6.45 -3.18 -8.48
N GLY A 80 -5.94 -4.12 -9.29
CA GLY A 80 -4.54 -4.09 -9.73
C GLY A 80 -3.56 -4.72 -8.74
N VAL A 81 -4.03 -5.59 -7.85
CA VAL A 81 -3.21 -6.48 -7.01
C VAL A 81 -3.34 -7.90 -7.53
N ILE A 82 -2.23 -8.53 -7.88
CA ILE A 82 -2.20 -9.85 -8.49
C ILE A 82 -1.16 -10.72 -7.76
N ILE A 83 -1.50 -11.97 -7.45
CA ILE A 83 -0.53 -12.97 -6.98
C ILE A 83 0.24 -13.52 -8.18
N MET A 84 1.55 -13.57 -8.04
CA MET A 84 2.46 -14.19 -8.98
C MET A 84 3.04 -15.46 -8.34
N GLU A 85 2.76 -16.60 -8.93
CA GLU A 85 3.20 -17.90 -8.40
C GLU A 85 4.62 -18.28 -8.86
N SER A 86 5.10 -17.66 -9.91
CA SER A 86 6.39 -17.98 -10.49
C SER A 86 6.90 -16.89 -11.43
N MET A 87 8.18 -16.95 -11.82
CA MET A 87 8.72 -16.08 -12.86
C MET A 87 8.00 -16.25 -14.21
N LYS A 88 7.50 -17.47 -14.51
CA LYS A 88 6.72 -17.74 -15.73
C LYS A 88 5.40 -16.97 -15.81
N SER A 89 4.83 -16.60 -14.67
CA SER A 89 3.65 -15.73 -14.62
C SER A 89 4.01 -14.26 -14.48
N LEU A 90 5.04 -13.93 -13.69
CA LEU A 90 5.44 -12.54 -13.43
C LEU A 90 5.91 -11.82 -14.71
N HIS A 91 6.91 -12.39 -15.39
CA HIS A 91 7.54 -11.73 -16.55
C HIS A 91 6.54 -11.36 -17.67
N PRO A 92 5.72 -12.29 -18.20
CA PRO A 92 4.74 -11.94 -19.24
C PRO A 92 3.65 -11.00 -18.75
N THR A 93 3.26 -11.06 -17.47
CA THR A 93 2.27 -10.12 -16.90
C THR A 93 2.81 -8.70 -16.85
N VAL A 94 4.07 -8.51 -16.42
CA VAL A 94 4.72 -7.19 -16.45
C VAL A 94 4.84 -6.69 -17.88
N GLN A 95 5.25 -7.54 -18.81
CA GLN A 95 5.37 -7.21 -20.23
C GLN A 95 4.03 -6.75 -20.82
N MET A 96 2.94 -7.46 -20.53
CA MET A 96 1.60 -7.11 -20.99
C MET A 96 1.12 -5.79 -20.41
N LEU A 97 1.32 -5.57 -19.09
CA LEU A 97 0.93 -4.33 -18.42
C LEU A 97 1.72 -3.14 -18.98
N SER A 98 3.02 -3.28 -19.19
CA SER A 98 3.86 -2.23 -19.77
C SER A 98 3.48 -1.92 -21.23
N PHE A 99 3.02 -2.91 -21.99
CA PHE A 99 2.50 -2.72 -23.35
C PHE A 99 1.18 -1.95 -23.36
N LEU A 100 0.24 -2.31 -22.47
CA LEU A 100 -1.09 -1.67 -22.38
C LEU A 100 -1.02 -0.26 -21.81
N LYS A 101 -0.12 -0.02 -20.87
CA LYS A 101 0.08 1.27 -20.22
C LYS A 101 1.58 1.56 -20.11
N PRO A 102 2.19 2.16 -21.13
CA PRO A 102 3.57 2.62 -21.05
C PRO A 102 3.76 3.51 -19.81
N TYR A 103 4.90 3.35 -19.15
CA TYR A 103 5.25 4.09 -17.92
C TYR A 103 4.36 3.78 -16.70
N VAL A 104 3.80 2.58 -16.62
CA VAL A 104 3.20 2.12 -15.37
C VAL A 104 4.29 1.76 -14.37
N ASP A 105 4.28 2.42 -13.22
CA ASP A 105 5.17 2.06 -12.11
C ASP A 105 4.59 0.84 -11.38
N LEU A 106 5.26 -0.28 -11.51
CA LEU A 106 4.90 -1.54 -10.88
C LEU A 106 5.79 -1.82 -9.68
N LEU A 107 5.22 -2.50 -8.70
CA LEU A 107 5.92 -3.02 -7.53
C LEU A 107 5.74 -4.52 -7.46
N VAL A 108 6.84 -5.23 -7.21
CA VAL A 108 6.80 -6.61 -6.74
C VAL A 108 7.06 -6.61 -5.25
N GLN A 109 6.21 -7.30 -4.52
CA GLN A 109 6.25 -7.31 -3.07
C GLN A 109 6.15 -8.74 -2.54
N GLU A 110 6.81 -8.97 -1.41
CA GLU A 110 6.66 -10.19 -0.62
C GLU A 110 5.18 -10.48 -0.35
N TYR A 111 4.75 -11.72 -0.59
CA TYR A 111 3.42 -12.17 -0.20
C TYR A 111 3.43 -12.64 1.25
N ILE A 112 2.70 -11.94 2.09
CA ILE A 112 2.45 -12.33 3.46
C ILE A 112 1.05 -12.93 3.54
N LYS A 113 0.97 -14.22 3.85
CA LYS A 113 -0.33 -14.86 4.07
C LYS A 113 -0.91 -14.35 5.37
N ILE A 114 -2.10 -13.81 5.30
CA ILE A 114 -2.86 -13.29 6.43
C ILE A 114 -4.29 -13.83 6.40
N ASP A 115 -4.89 -13.97 7.56
CA ASP A 115 -6.32 -14.30 7.70
C ASP A 115 -7.16 -13.02 7.84
N TYR A 116 -6.54 -11.94 8.27
CA TYR A 116 -7.15 -10.61 8.42
C TYR A 116 -6.10 -9.50 8.39
N ASP A 117 -6.55 -8.30 8.15
CA ASP A 117 -5.80 -7.08 8.46
C ASP A 117 -6.53 -6.20 9.48
N ILE A 118 -5.81 -5.23 10.01
CA ILE A 118 -6.34 -4.23 10.94
C ILE A 118 -6.30 -2.87 10.27
N ARG A 119 -7.47 -2.21 10.19
CA ARG A 119 -7.57 -0.83 9.76
C ARG A 119 -7.75 0.08 10.95
N VAL A 120 -6.87 1.06 11.11
CA VAL A 120 -6.89 2.03 12.20
C VAL A 120 -7.16 3.41 11.63
N LEU A 121 -8.04 4.16 12.29
CA LEU A 121 -8.28 5.57 12.03
C LEU A 121 -7.58 6.38 13.12
N VAL A 122 -6.58 7.15 12.71
CA VAL A 122 -5.85 8.09 13.57
C VAL A 122 -6.19 9.50 13.13
N VAL A 123 -6.49 10.35 14.09
CA VAL A 123 -6.77 11.77 13.87
C VAL A 123 -6.10 12.55 14.99
N ASN A 124 -5.33 13.56 14.64
CA ASN A 124 -4.63 14.43 15.59
C ASN A 124 -3.81 13.67 16.65
N GLY A 125 -3.12 12.60 16.20
CA GLY A 125 -2.29 11.76 17.07
C GLY A 125 -3.06 10.80 17.97
N GLU A 126 -4.38 10.68 17.84
CA GLU A 126 -5.22 9.78 18.62
C GLU A 126 -5.89 8.72 17.76
N VAL A 127 -5.96 7.49 18.26
CA VAL A 127 -6.73 6.42 17.62
C VAL A 127 -8.20 6.60 17.92
N LEU A 128 -9.00 6.93 16.91
CA LEU A 128 -10.45 7.11 17.04
C LEU A 128 -11.23 5.82 16.84
N ALA A 129 -10.77 4.95 15.95
CA ALA A 129 -11.45 3.70 15.64
C ALA A 129 -10.48 2.67 15.08
N SER A 130 -10.81 1.40 15.29
CA SER A 130 -10.09 0.28 14.72
C SER A 130 -11.04 -0.84 14.31
N MET A 131 -10.73 -1.49 13.19
CA MET A 131 -11.50 -2.61 12.72
C MET A 131 -10.59 -3.70 12.15
N ARG A 132 -10.98 -4.92 12.39
CA ARG A 132 -10.47 -6.11 11.71
C ARG A 132 -11.26 -6.31 10.43
N ARG A 133 -10.56 -6.62 9.33
CA ARG A 133 -11.14 -6.99 8.05
C ARG A 133 -10.66 -8.39 7.69
N ASN A 134 -11.57 -9.33 7.62
CA ASN A 134 -11.22 -10.72 7.32
C ASN A 134 -10.97 -10.89 5.83
N VAL A 135 -9.96 -11.69 5.47
CA VAL A 135 -9.74 -12.11 4.08
C VAL A 135 -10.88 -13.04 3.67
N MET A 136 -11.34 -12.93 2.44
CA MET A 136 -12.39 -13.80 1.91
C MET A 136 -11.80 -15.13 1.42
N ASP A 137 -12.58 -16.20 1.47
CA ASP A 137 -12.11 -17.53 1.08
C ASP A 137 -11.63 -17.60 -0.38
N ASP A 138 -12.24 -16.80 -1.26
CA ASP A 138 -11.96 -16.79 -2.70
C ASP A 138 -11.11 -15.58 -3.15
N ASP A 139 -10.62 -14.78 -2.23
CA ASP A 139 -9.79 -13.60 -2.55
C ASP A 139 -8.67 -13.43 -1.51
N ILE A 140 -7.54 -12.90 -1.95
CA ILE A 140 -6.40 -12.57 -1.10
C ILE A 140 -6.54 -11.19 -0.43
N ARG A 141 -7.55 -10.44 -0.83
CA ARG A 141 -7.78 -9.06 -0.41
C ARG A 141 -8.79 -9.00 0.73
N SER A 142 -8.53 -8.14 1.70
CA SER A 142 -9.39 -7.88 2.86
C SER A 142 -10.22 -6.59 2.71
N ASN A 143 -10.34 -6.06 1.48
CA ASN A 143 -11.04 -4.80 1.25
C ASN A 143 -12.54 -4.92 1.51
N ALA A 144 -13.07 -4.10 2.42
CA ALA A 144 -14.51 -4.04 2.71
C ALA A 144 -15.36 -3.70 1.47
N SER A 145 -14.83 -2.89 0.54
CA SER A 145 -15.46 -2.59 -0.75
C SER A 145 -15.66 -3.81 -1.65
N LEU A 146 -14.98 -4.90 -1.38
CA LEU A 146 -15.11 -6.19 -2.08
C LEU A 146 -15.96 -7.20 -1.31
N GLY A 147 -16.57 -6.80 -0.18
CA GLY A 147 -17.45 -7.66 0.61
C GLY A 147 -16.82 -8.34 1.82
N ALA A 148 -15.58 -7.98 2.18
CA ALA A 148 -14.92 -8.51 3.37
C ALA A 148 -15.72 -8.18 4.64
N LYS A 149 -15.89 -9.16 5.53
CA LYS A 149 -16.51 -8.95 6.84
C LYS A 149 -15.60 -8.12 7.72
N THR A 150 -16.19 -7.14 8.40
CA THR A 150 -15.50 -6.24 9.31
C THR A 150 -16.06 -6.35 10.72
N GLU A 151 -15.20 -6.22 11.71
CA GLU A 151 -15.58 -6.17 13.12
C GLU A 151 -14.75 -5.12 13.85
N SER A 152 -15.34 -4.41 14.81
CA SER A 152 -14.61 -3.49 15.69
C SER A 152 -13.73 -4.32 16.63
N ILE A 153 -12.49 -3.85 16.84
CA ILE A 153 -11.55 -4.52 17.75
C ILE A 153 -10.87 -3.50 18.66
N GLU A 154 -10.36 -3.97 19.78
CA GLU A 154 -9.41 -3.23 20.60
C GLU A 154 -7.99 -3.54 20.13
N LEU A 155 -7.18 -2.50 20.00
CA LEU A 155 -5.77 -2.62 19.62
C LEU A 155 -4.91 -2.91 20.84
N THR A 156 -3.85 -3.66 20.64
CA THR A 156 -2.74 -3.73 21.59
C THR A 156 -2.00 -2.39 21.64
N ASP A 157 -1.24 -2.16 22.72
CA ASP A 157 -0.45 -0.93 22.85
C ASP A 157 0.54 -0.74 21.71
N LEU A 158 1.19 -1.82 21.27
CA LEU A 158 2.11 -1.81 20.13
C LEU A 158 1.43 -1.41 18.80
N GLU A 159 0.21 -1.90 18.58
CA GLU A 159 -0.57 -1.53 17.38
C GLU A 159 -0.98 -0.06 17.41
N LYS A 160 -1.39 0.46 18.58
CA LYS A 160 -1.71 1.89 18.76
C LYS A 160 -0.50 2.76 18.52
N GLU A 161 0.63 2.46 19.18
CA GLU A 161 1.89 3.20 19.01
C GLU A 161 2.36 3.17 17.54
N THR A 162 2.27 2.02 16.89
CA THR A 162 2.63 1.88 15.47
C THR A 162 1.74 2.74 14.58
N ALA A 163 0.42 2.72 14.80
CA ALA A 163 -0.52 3.50 14.01
C ALA A 163 -0.31 5.01 14.17
N ILE A 164 -0.10 5.48 15.40
CA ILE A 164 0.19 6.88 15.70
C ILE A 164 1.50 7.30 15.03
N LYS A 165 2.57 6.51 15.21
CA LYS A 165 3.86 6.78 14.57
C LYS A 165 3.76 6.86 13.05
N VAL A 166 3.00 5.97 12.42
CA VAL A 166 2.78 6.02 10.96
C VAL A 166 2.04 7.29 10.55
N SER A 167 1.01 7.69 11.30
CA SER A 167 0.27 8.94 11.05
C SER A 167 1.19 10.17 11.13
N GLU A 168 2.02 10.27 12.18
CA GLU A 168 2.99 11.35 12.34
C GLU A 168 4.00 11.41 11.18
N LEU A 169 4.50 10.24 10.71
CA LEU A 169 5.47 10.17 9.62
C LEU A 169 4.93 10.70 8.29
N VAL A 170 3.64 10.54 8.05
CA VAL A 170 2.99 11.04 6.83
C VAL A 170 2.31 12.39 7.02
N ASP A 171 2.57 13.08 8.14
CA ASP A 171 1.95 14.36 8.48
C ASP A 171 0.41 14.25 8.49
N GLY A 172 -0.06 13.11 8.97
CA GLY A 172 -1.49 12.82 9.09
C GLY A 172 -2.10 13.54 10.29
N ASP A 173 -3.11 14.37 10.02
CA ASP A 173 -3.91 15.06 11.03
C ASP A 173 -4.97 14.14 11.66
#